data_2d9d16da691719214ae8f891c5a4b8a6
#
_entry.id   2d9d16da691719214ae8f891c5a4b8a6
#
_cell.length_a   1.000
_cell.length_b   1.000
_cell.length_c   1.000
_cell.angle_alpha   90.00
_cell.angle_beta   90.00
_cell.angle_gamma   90.00
#
_symmetry.space_group_name_H-M   'P 1'
#
loop_
_entity.id
_entity.type
_entity.pdbx_description
1 polymer ?
#
loop_
_entity_poly.entity_id
_entity_poly.type
_entity_poly.pdbx_seq_one_letter_code
_entity_poly.pdbx_strand_id
1 'polypeptide(L)' 'MGAQVPSSYKELIKSNPDETEIRSFLVEGGQVSVTMRTPDTLRDAAKEEAALRGMSFSAFVRTSMIEELAKKGA' A
#
# COMPACT_ATOMS: atom_id res chain seq x y z
N MET A 1 -1.50 -20.32 -20.75
CA MET A 1 -1.21 -19.84 -20.67
C MET A 1 -0.81 -19.21 -19.91
N GLY A 2 -0.29 -18.98 -19.66
CA GLY A 2 0.30 -18.43 -18.63
C GLY A 2 -0.14 -17.11 -18.29
N ALA A 3 -0.45 -16.98 -17.10
CA ALA A 3 -0.84 -15.69 -16.59
C ALA A 3 0.36 -14.78 -16.70
N GLN A 4 0.17 -13.67 -17.32
CA GLN A 4 1.18 -12.66 -17.36
C GLN A 4 1.24 -11.93 -16.05
N VAL A 5 2.43 -11.82 -15.48
CA VAL A 5 2.61 -11.04 -14.27
C VAL A 5 2.62 -9.57 -14.68
N PRO A 6 1.74 -8.74 -14.09
CA PRO A 6 1.75 -7.33 -14.42
C PRO A 6 3.06 -6.67 -14.04
N SER A 7 3.56 -5.81 -14.90
CA SER A 7 4.81 -5.12 -14.62
C SER A 7 4.59 -3.82 -13.85
N SER A 8 3.34 -3.37 -13.71
CA SER A 8 3.05 -2.16 -12.98
C SER A 8 1.63 -2.22 -12.42
N TYR A 9 1.39 -1.38 -11.44
CA TYR A 9 0.06 -1.24 -10.85
C TYR A 9 -0.99 -0.89 -11.92
N LYS A 10 -0.62 -0.02 -12.84
CA LYS A 10 -1.53 0.41 -13.88
C LYS A 10 -1.97 -0.76 -14.77
N GLU A 11 -1.04 -1.63 -15.11
CA GLU A 11 -1.37 -2.82 -15.90
C GLU A 11 -2.27 -3.77 -15.13
N LEU A 12 -1.99 -3.92 -13.85
CA LEU A 12 -2.81 -4.79 -13.02
C LEU A 12 -4.25 -4.31 -12.97
N ILE A 13 -4.45 -3.01 -12.77
CA ILE A 13 -5.79 -2.45 -12.67
C ILE A 13 -6.56 -2.63 -13.97
N LYS A 14 -5.88 -2.55 -15.11
CA LYS A 14 -6.52 -2.75 -16.40
C LYS A 14 -7.08 -4.16 -16.58
N SER A 15 -6.53 -5.13 -15.87
CA SER A 15 -7.00 -6.51 -15.99
C SER A 15 -8.18 -6.80 -15.07
N ASN A 16 -8.69 -5.80 -14.38
CA ASN A 16 -9.87 -5.90 -13.53
C ASN A 16 -9.70 -6.95 -12.42
N PRO A 17 -8.66 -6.81 -11.60
CA PRO A 17 -8.36 -7.80 -10.57
C PRO A 17 -9.28 -7.67 -9.36
N ASP A 18 -9.35 -8.71 -8.55
CA ASP A 18 -10.04 -8.59 -7.28
C ASP A 18 -9.08 -8.00 -6.23
N GLU A 19 -9.62 -7.75 -5.04
CA GLU A 19 -8.85 -7.09 -3.99
C GLU A 19 -7.65 -7.93 -3.55
N THR A 20 -7.82 -9.24 -3.51
CA THR A 20 -6.74 -10.14 -3.10
C THR A 20 -5.58 -10.08 -4.07
N GLU A 21 -5.87 -10.05 -5.36
CA GLU A 21 -4.82 -9.94 -6.38
C GLU A 21 -4.06 -8.62 -6.24
N ILE A 22 -4.77 -7.54 -5.99
CA ILE A 22 -4.14 -6.24 -5.83
C ILE A 22 -3.23 -6.23 -4.61
N ARG A 23 -3.71 -6.75 -3.49
CA ARG A 23 -2.90 -6.79 -2.27
C ARG A 23 -1.65 -7.65 -2.45
N SER A 24 -1.79 -8.78 -3.11
CA SER A 24 -0.64 -9.65 -3.38
C SER A 24 0.41 -8.93 -4.21
N PHE A 25 -0.03 -8.24 -5.24
CA PHE A 25 0.88 -7.48 -6.10
C PHE A 25 1.62 -6.39 -5.31
N LEU A 26 0.88 -5.67 -4.45
CA LEU A 26 1.44 -4.51 -3.76
C LEU A 26 2.47 -4.88 -2.70
N VAL A 27 2.42 -6.11 -2.17
CA VAL A 27 3.38 -6.53 -1.14
C VAL A 27 4.58 -7.27 -1.71
N GLU A 28 4.58 -7.53 -3.01
CA GLU A 28 5.71 -8.20 -3.64
C GLU A 28 6.88 -7.25 -3.84
N GLY A 29 8.04 -7.82 -4.03
CA GLY A 29 9.21 -7.03 -4.33
C GLY A 29 9.96 -6.59 -3.10
N GLY A 30 11.13 -6.03 -3.33
CA GLY A 30 11.98 -5.54 -2.27
C GLY A 30 11.48 -4.21 -1.72
N GLN A 31 11.86 -3.93 -0.52
CA GLN A 31 11.49 -2.66 0.10
C GLN A 31 12.47 -1.58 -0.29
N VAL A 32 11.95 -0.38 -0.52
CA VAL A 32 12.76 0.78 -0.84
C VAL A 32 12.42 1.89 0.13
N SER A 33 13.38 2.78 0.34
CA SER A 33 13.16 3.94 1.21
C SER A 33 12.35 4.99 0.47
N VAL A 34 11.40 5.59 1.19
CA VAL A 34 10.59 6.67 0.64
C VAL A 34 10.65 7.84 1.60
N THR A 35 10.99 9.01 1.09
CA THR A 35 11.04 10.23 1.88
C THR A 35 9.96 11.17 1.40
N MET A 36 9.21 11.73 2.34
CA MET A 36 8.16 12.67 1.98
C MET A 36 8.01 13.69 3.09
N ARG A 37 7.46 14.84 2.73
CA ARG A 37 7.18 15.90 3.69
C ARG A 37 5.71 15.93 4.01
N THR A 38 5.40 16.00 5.29
CA THR A 38 4.02 16.10 5.74
C THR A 38 3.92 17.12 6.86
N PRO A 39 2.73 17.69 7.08
CA PRO A 39 2.55 18.56 8.25
C PRO A 39 2.78 17.81 9.55
N ASP A 40 3.28 18.53 10.55
CA ASP A 40 3.56 17.93 11.86
C ASP A 40 2.34 17.26 12.46
N THR A 41 1.18 17.92 12.37
CA THR A 41 -0.04 17.40 12.97
C THR A 41 -0.45 16.08 12.33
N LEU A 42 -0.30 15.98 11.01
CA LEU A 42 -0.62 14.73 10.31
C LEU A 42 0.34 13.63 10.73
N ARG A 43 1.63 13.94 10.79
CA ARG A 43 2.64 12.95 11.20
C ARG A 43 2.35 12.44 12.61
N ASP A 44 2.09 13.37 13.54
CA ASP A 44 1.88 13.01 14.93
C ASP A 44 0.60 12.19 15.11
N ALA A 45 -0.46 12.58 14.42
CA ALA A 45 -1.70 11.81 14.48
C ALA A 45 -1.51 10.40 13.93
N ALA A 46 -0.77 10.27 12.84
CA ALA A 46 -0.50 8.97 12.27
C ALA A 46 0.32 8.10 13.21
N LYS A 47 1.30 8.71 13.89
CA LYS A 47 2.09 7.97 14.87
C LYS A 47 1.25 7.49 16.04
N GLU A 48 0.34 8.32 16.51
CA GLU A 48 -0.55 7.95 17.59
C GLU A 48 -1.48 6.81 17.18
N GLU A 49 -2.03 6.89 15.99
CA GLU A 49 -2.90 5.84 15.50
C GLU A 49 -2.14 4.53 15.32
N ALA A 50 -0.91 4.60 14.81
CA ALA A 50 -0.09 3.41 14.66
C ALA A 50 0.16 2.75 16.01
N ALA A 51 0.47 3.55 17.02
CA ALA A 51 0.69 3.03 18.36
C ALA A 51 -0.56 2.36 18.93
N LEU A 52 -1.72 2.95 18.69
CA LEU A 52 -2.98 2.35 19.12
C LEU A 52 -3.23 1.00 18.47
N ARG A 53 -2.75 0.83 17.26
CA ARG A 53 -2.89 -0.43 16.53
C ARG A 53 -1.76 -1.41 16.79
N GLY A 54 -0.78 -1.00 17.59
CA GLY A 54 0.36 -1.86 17.92
C GLY A 54 1.32 -2.06 16.76
N MET A 55 1.46 -1.08 15.89
CA MET A 55 2.33 -1.20 14.72
C MET A 55 3.26 0.01 14.63
N SER A 56 4.35 -0.15 13.89
CA SER A 56 5.27 0.95 13.68
C SER A 56 4.68 1.98 12.73
N PHE A 57 5.24 3.19 12.76
CA PHE A 57 4.79 4.25 11.85
C PHE A 57 4.94 3.81 10.39
N SER A 58 6.09 3.21 10.06
CA SER A 58 6.33 2.75 8.69
C SER A 58 5.32 1.69 8.26
N ALA A 59 5.01 0.76 9.16
CA ALA A 59 4.03 -0.27 8.86
C ALA A 59 2.65 0.34 8.67
N PHE A 60 2.30 1.33 9.48
CA PHE A 60 1.02 2.02 9.37
C PHE A 60 0.89 2.71 8.02
N VAL A 61 1.92 3.43 7.60
CA VAL A 61 1.89 4.13 6.32
C VAL A 61 1.78 3.15 5.17
N ARG A 62 2.56 2.08 5.21
CA ARG A 62 2.54 1.06 4.16
C ARG A 62 1.17 0.40 4.04
N THR A 63 0.61 0.01 5.19
CA THR A 63 -0.70 -0.63 5.21
C THR A 63 -1.78 0.31 4.68
N SER A 64 -1.72 1.58 5.07
CA SER A 64 -2.70 2.56 4.61
C SER A 64 -2.65 2.74 3.10
N MET A 65 -1.43 2.78 2.54
CA MET A 65 -1.27 2.90 1.09
C MET A 65 -1.83 1.69 0.37
N ILE A 66 -1.55 0.50 0.88
CA ILE A 66 -2.05 -0.73 0.28
C ILE A 66 -3.57 -0.76 0.32
N GLU A 67 -4.17 -0.41 1.45
CA GLU A 67 -5.62 -0.41 1.58
C GLU A 67 -6.27 0.58 0.63
N GLU A 68 -5.69 1.77 0.51
CA GLU A 68 -6.27 2.77 -0.38
C GLU A 68 -6.20 2.32 -1.83
N LEU A 69 -5.08 1.75 -2.25
CA LEU A 69 -4.91 1.28 -3.61
C LEU A 69 -5.81 0.08 -3.91
N ALA A 70 -5.96 -0.81 -2.95
CA ALA A 70 -6.82 -1.97 -3.12
C ALA A 70 -8.28 -1.57 -3.27
N LYS A 71 -8.71 -0.56 -2.52
CA LYS A 71 -10.05 -0.03 -2.63
C LYS A 71 -10.35 0.49 -4.02
N LYS A 72 -9.40 1.24 -4.59
CA LYS A 72 -9.61 1.83 -5.90
C LYS A 72 -9.74 0.81 -7.00
N GLY A 73 -9.06 -0.32 -6.83
CA GLY A 73 -9.08 -1.34 -7.85
C GLY A 73 -10.23 -2.33 -7.72
N ALA A 74 -10.90 -2.32 -6.60
CA ALA A 74 -11.94 -3.32 -6.33
C ALA A 74 -13.28 -2.99 -6.98
#